data_31630bd63ba9404acf768b8f56d3ed43
#
_entry.id   31630bd63ba9404acf768b8f56d3ed43
#
_cell.length_a   1.000
_cell.length_b   1.000
_cell.length_c   1.000
_cell.angle_alpha   90.00
_cell.angle_beta   90.00
_cell.angle_gamma   90.00
#
_symmetry.space_group_name_H-M   'P 1'
#
loop_
_entity.id
_entity.type
_entity.pdbx_description
1 polymer ?
#
loop_
_entity_poly.entity_id
_entity_poly.type
_entity_poly.pdbx_seq_one_letter_code
_entity_poly.pdbx_strand_id
1 'polypeptide(L)'
;MEEIVQELQKISEILLQNQTPAWLTYLSSLGPLILTGISVFIACGQHKQNQNLQKQIANRDSSNLLRQNVLEVYNAYFNGLRVVDQAVGIVADVFASPQSLQQWVYEFQRAYEMLACSYNQAKLMLDDDQLLQALKTSFYKFNDLYGCVNSYYHSGLPLSAMNNAWAVVSPKYMINAGDYVTLSQNLPAMEEFWKLCENRHTQDIRKFMEAFKSSMEDETFDKYFEKYIRMNQL
;
A
#
# COMPACT_ATOMS: atom_id res chain seq x y z
N MET A 1 52.73 3.05 -65.16
CA MET A 1 51.56 2.16 -64.80
C MET A 1 51.84 0.72 -65.20
N GLU A 2 52.43 0.45 -66.31
CA GLU A 2 52.76 -0.95 -66.74
C GLU A 2 53.73 -1.64 -65.80
N GLU A 3 54.77 -0.96 -65.29
CA GLU A 3 55.68 -1.56 -64.30
C GLU A 3 55.01 -2.01 -63.01
N ILE A 4 54.04 -1.25 -62.51
CA ILE A 4 53.32 -1.61 -61.32
C ILE A 4 52.41 -2.83 -61.53
N VAL A 5 51.85 -2.95 -62.73
CA VAL A 5 51.02 -4.10 -63.11
C VAL A 5 51.88 -5.37 -63.25
N GLN A 6 53.10 -5.24 -63.80
CA GLN A 6 54.04 -6.37 -63.87
C GLN A 6 54.55 -6.82 -62.49
N GLU A 7 54.83 -5.89 -61.61
CA GLU A 7 55.22 -6.21 -60.21
C GLU A 7 54.08 -6.88 -59.42
N LEU A 8 52.85 -6.40 -59.59
CA LEU A 8 51.66 -7.05 -58.97
C LEU A 8 51.40 -8.44 -59.56
N GLN A 9 51.63 -8.65 -60.87
CA GLN A 9 51.55 -9.98 -61.48
C GLN A 9 52.61 -10.92 -60.91
N LYS A 10 53.86 -10.49 -60.78
CA LYS A 10 54.93 -11.27 -60.16
C LYS A 10 54.65 -11.62 -58.76
N ILE A 11 54.12 -10.68 -57.93
CA ILE A 11 53.73 -10.92 -56.58
C ILE A 11 52.59 -11.94 -56.53
N SER A 12 51.62 -11.86 -57.44
CA SER A 12 50.52 -12.81 -57.50
C SER A 12 50.99 -14.23 -57.92
N GLU A 13 51.95 -14.33 -58.82
CA GLU A 13 52.54 -15.61 -59.21
C GLU A 13 53.40 -16.23 -58.10
N ILE A 14 54.14 -15.43 -57.33
CA ILE A 14 54.90 -15.88 -56.17
C ILE A 14 53.96 -16.32 -55.05
N LEU A 15 52.85 -15.67 -54.89
CA LEU A 15 51.81 -16.08 -53.91
C LEU A 15 51.06 -17.36 -54.33
N LEU A 16 50.91 -17.58 -55.67
CA LEU A 16 50.31 -18.80 -56.22
C LEU A 16 51.26 -20.02 -56.21
N GLN A 17 52.57 -19.75 -56.37
CA GLN A 17 53.62 -20.82 -56.36
C GLN A 17 54.00 -21.26 -54.92
N ASN A 18 53.86 -20.39 -53.93
CA ASN A 18 54.01 -20.82 -52.57
C ASN A 18 52.77 -21.65 -52.17
N GLN A 19 52.95 -22.96 -52.15
CA GLN A 19 52.00 -23.86 -51.50
C GLN A 19 51.70 -23.24 -50.11
N THR A 20 50.45 -22.78 -49.92
CA THR A 20 50.03 -22.22 -48.63
C THR A 20 50.47 -23.18 -47.54
N PRO A 21 51.32 -22.75 -46.58
CA PRO A 21 51.82 -23.66 -45.56
C PRO A 21 50.65 -24.39 -44.91
N ALA A 22 50.76 -25.68 -44.71
CA ALA A 22 49.67 -26.51 -44.17
C ALA A 22 49.03 -25.88 -42.93
N TRP A 23 49.78 -25.18 -42.08
CA TRP A 23 49.30 -24.46 -40.91
C TRP A 23 48.33 -23.34 -41.24
N LEU A 24 48.52 -22.64 -42.37
CA LEU A 24 47.63 -21.56 -42.86
C LEU A 24 46.27 -22.13 -43.31
N THR A 25 46.26 -23.29 -43.91
CA THR A 25 45.04 -24.03 -44.26
C THR A 25 44.29 -24.52 -43.00
N TYR A 26 45.01 -24.95 -41.98
CA TYR A 26 44.43 -25.27 -40.68
C TYR A 26 43.88 -24.04 -39.97
N LEU A 27 44.59 -22.91 -40.02
CA LEU A 27 44.12 -21.62 -39.44
C LEU A 27 42.86 -21.10 -40.15
N SER A 28 42.77 -21.24 -41.47
CA SER A 28 41.58 -20.82 -42.23
C SER A 28 40.36 -21.71 -41.94
N SER A 29 40.57 -23.01 -41.65
CA SER A 29 39.50 -23.93 -41.30
C SER A 29 39.08 -23.83 -39.82
N LEU A 30 40.02 -23.57 -38.91
CA LEU A 30 39.76 -23.43 -37.47
C LEU A 30 39.33 -22.03 -37.05
N GLY A 31 39.72 -20.98 -37.81
CA GLY A 31 39.41 -19.59 -37.57
C GLY A 31 37.90 -19.33 -37.35
N PRO A 32 37.02 -19.81 -38.24
CA PRO A 32 35.58 -19.68 -38.08
C PRO A 32 35.06 -20.36 -36.82
N LEU A 33 35.61 -21.53 -36.46
CA LEU A 33 35.19 -22.27 -35.24
C LEU A 33 35.59 -21.54 -33.95
N ILE A 34 36.82 -20.96 -33.95
CA ILE A 34 37.29 -20.16 -32.79
C ILE A 34 36.46 -18.89 -32.67
N LEU A 35 36.20 -18.17 -33.78
CA LEU A 35 35.37 -16.98 -33.79
C LEU A 35 33.93 -17.30 -33.35
N THR A 36 33.38 -18.39 -33.79
CA THR A 36 32.04 -18.85 -33.34
C THR A 36 32.03 -19.18 -31.84
N GLY A 37 33.05 -19.86 -31.35
CA GLY A 37 33.20 -20.16 -29.92
C GLY A 37 33.29 -18.90 -29.06
N ILE A 38 34.10 -17.91 -29.49
CA ILE A 38 34.23 -16.61 -28.82
C ILE A 38 32.88 -15.85 -28.85
N SER A 39 32.21 -15.85 -30.00
CA SER A 39 30.91 -15.17 -30.18
C SER A 39 29.83 -15.81 -29.26
N VAL A 40 29.79 -17.13 -29.16
CA VAL A 40 28.88 -17.84 -28.27
C VAL A 40 29.19 -17.51 -26.80
N PHE A 41 30.47 -17.49 -26.43
CA PHE A 41 30.89 -17.15 -25.08
C PHE A 41 30.49 -15.71 -24.68
N ILE A 42 30.72 -14.75 -25.59
CA ILE A 42 30.28 -13.36 -25.39
C ILE A 42 28.75 -13.28 -25.30
N ALA A 43 28.03 -13.95 -26.19
CA ALA A 43 26.58 -13.99 -26.18
C ALA A 43 26.02 -14.57 -24.88
N CYS A 44 26.59 -15.65 -24.35
CA CYS A 44 26.23 -16.24 -23.06
C CYS A 44 26.51 -15.27 -21.90
N GLY A 45 27.65 -14.58 -21.93
CA GLY A 45 27.99 -13.56 -20.93
C GLY A 45 27.01 -12.39 -20.95
N GLN A 46 26.68 -11.89 -22.11
CA GLN A 46 25.68 -10.82 -22.28
C GLN A 46 24.28 -11.26 -21.86
N HIS A 47 23.90 -12.49 -22.19
CA HIS A 47 22.61 -13.04 -21.79
C HIS A 47 22.48 -13.12 -20.25
N LYS A 48 23.51 -13.61 -19.57
CA LYS A 48 23.55 -13.66 -18.10
C LYS A 48 23.52 -12.25 -17.48
N GLN A 49 24.22 -11.30 -18.07
CA GLN A 49 24.22 -9.90 -17.64
C GLN A 49 22.82 -9.27 -17.81
N ASN A 50 22.18 -9.50 -18.96
CA ASN A 50 20.82 -9.02 -19.24
C ASN A 50 19.79 -9.65 -18.28
N GLN A 51 19.90 -10.94 -17.97
CA GLN A 51 19.03 -11.57 -16.97
C GLN A 51 19.19 -10.94 -15.59
N ASN A 52 20.43 -10.63 -15.18
CA ASN A 52 20.68 -9.97 -13.90
C ASN A 52 20.13 -8.54 -13.88
N LEU A 53 20.30 -7.79 -14.97
CA LEU A 53 19.72 -6.46 -15.11
C LEU A 53 18.19 -6.50 -15.09
N GLN A 54 17.56 -7.43 -15.79
CA GLN A 54 16.11 -7.61 -15.77
C GLN A 54 15.59 -7.93 -14.37
N LYS A 55 16.30 -8.80 -13.63
CA LYS A 55 15.96 -9.09 -12.23
C LYS A 55 16.10 -7.85 -11.33
N GLN A 56 17.15 -7.05 -11.52
CA GLN A 56 17.34 -5.82 -10.76
C GLN A 56 16.26 -4.78 -11.07
N ILE A 57 15.89 -4.62 -12.33
CA ILE A 57 14.79 -3.73 -12.76
C ILE A 57 13.47 -4.22 -12.17
N ALA A 58 13.14 -5.51 -12.30
CA ALA A 58 11.92 -6.07 -11.75
C ALA A 58 11.83 -5.90 -10.22
N ASN A 59 12.94 -6.11 -9.50
CA ASN A 59 12.99 -5.88 -8.05
C ASN A 59 12.81 -4.40 -7.70
N ARG A 60 13.42 -3.49 -8.47
CA ARG A 60 13.28 -2.04 -8.27
C ARG A 60 11.86 -1.56 -8.54
N ASP A 61 11.24 -2.06 -9.59
CA ASP A 61 9.87 -1.70 -9.96
C ASP A 61 8.89 -2.25 -8.92
N SER A 62 9.10 -3.47 -8.44
CA SER A 62 8.32 -4.07 -7.35
C SER A 62 8.44 -3.26 -6.05
N SER A 63 9.65 -2.82 -5.69
CA SER A 63 9.90 -1.99 -4.51
C SER A 63 9.23 -0.62 -4.64
N ASN A 64 9.30 0.01 -5.82
CA ASN A 64 8.66 1.29 -6.08
C ASN A 64 7.12 1.17 -6.00
N LEU A 65 6.55 0.12 -6.57
CA LEU A 65 5.12 -0.15 -6.51
C LEU A 65 4.66 -0.35 -5.07
N LEU A 66 5.40 -1.17 -4.30
CA LEU A 66 5.11 -1.40 -2.90
C LEU A 66 5.15 -0.08 -2.09
N ARG A 67 6.16 0.75 -2.34
CA ARG A 67 6.26 2.08 -1.71
C ARG A 67 5.07 2.97 -2.05
N GLN A 68 4.62 2.99 -3.29
CA GLN A 68 3.43 3.76 -3.69
C GLN A 68 2.19 3.26 -2.97
N ASN A 69 1.95 1.95 -2.95
CA ASN A 69 0.82 1.34 -2.25
C ASN A 69 0.80 1.70 -0.77
N VAL A 70 1.96 1.62 -0.12
CA VAL A 70 2.14 1.99 1.29
C VAL A 70 1.80 3.45 1.52
N LEU A 71 2.27 4.36 0.66
CA LEU A 71 1.97 5.78 0.75
C LEU A 71 0.48 6.09 0.52
N GLU A 72 -0.18 5.37 -0.38
CA GLU A 72 -1.63 5.52 -0.61
C GLU A 72 -2.44 5.15 0.63
N VAL A 73 -2.12 4.00 1.24
CA VAL A 73 -2.75 3.55 2.48
C VAL A 73 -2.53 4.56 3.61
N TYR A 74 -1.29 5.03 3.76
CA TYR A 74 -0.91 6.03 4.75
C TYR A 74 -1.70 7.32 4.56
N ASN A 75 -1.70 7.87 3.36
CA ASN A 75 -2.41 9.11 3.04
C ASN A 75 -3.92 8.99 3.26
N ALA A 76 -4.53 7.86 2.90
CA ALA A 76 -5.95 7.62 3.12
C ALA A 76 -6.28 7.59 4.62
N TYR A 77 -5.45 6.93 5.44
CA TYR A 77 -5.61 6.86 6.88
C TYR A 77 -5.51 8.25 7.54
N PHE A 78 -4.44 9.00 7.25
CA PHE A 78 -4.26 10.35 7.81
C PHE A 78 -5.32 11.33 7.36
N ASN A 79 -5.78 11.22 6.13
CA ASN A 79 -6.91 12.02 5.67
C ASN A 79 -8.18 11.70 6.43
N GLY A 80 -8.43 10.42 6.75
CA GLY A 80 -9.52 10.00 7.64
C GLY A 80 -9.41 10.64 9.02
N LEU A 81 -8.25 10.56 9.67
CA LEU A 81 -8.00 11.20 10.97
C LEU A 81 -8.16 12.71 10.94
N ARG A 82 -7.74 13.38 9.85
CA ARG A 82 -7.94 14.83 9.68
C ARG A 82 -9.42 15.19 9.59
N VAL A 83 -10.26 14.35 9.00
CA VAL A 83 -11.71 14.56 8.98
C VAL A 83 -12.31 14.35 10.37
N VAL A 84 -11.77 13.41 11.17
CA VAL A 84 -12.14 13.30 12.60
C VAL A 84 -11.83 14.62 13.34
N ASP A 85 -10.68 15.25 13.10
CA ASP A 85 -10.36 16.57 13.67
C ASP A 85 -11.35 17.65 13.28
N GLN A 86 -11.83 17.64 12.04
CA GLN A 86 -12.88 18.57 11.60
C GLN A 86 -14.17 18.34 12.39
N ALA A 87 -14.57 17.07 12.56
CA ALA A 87 -15.74 16.71 13.37
C ALA A 87 -15.58 17.15 14.84
N VAL A 88 -14.38 17.04 15.42
CA VAL A 88 -14.04 17.55 16.77
C VAL A 88 -14.15 19.08 16.81
N GLY A 89 -13.66 19.77 15.77
CA GLY A 89 -13.65 21.22 15.70
C GLY A 89 -15.05 21.87 15.73
N ILE A 90 -16.03 21.21 15.11
CA ILE A 90 -17.40 21.74 15.01
C ILE A 90 -18.33 21.31 16.16
N VAL A 91 -17.86 20.51 17.13
CA VAL A 91 -18.69 19.99 18.23
C VAL A 91 -19.40 21.10 19.02
N ALA A 92 -18.79 22.27 19.17
CA ALA A 92 -19.37 23.37 19.92
C ALA A 92 -20.75 23.80 19.37
N ASP A 93 -20.94 23.70 18.07
CA ASP A 93 -22.13 24.17 17.38
C ASP A 93 -23.09 23.06 16.95
N VAL A 94 -22.74 21.79 17.25
CA VAL A 94 -23.48 20.60 16.76
C VAL A 94 -24.96 20.65 17.11
N PHE A 95 -25.30 21.09 18.33
CA PHE A 95 -26.68 21.12 18.80
C PHE A 95 -27.37 22.50 18.63
N ALA A 96 -26.71 23.45 17.95
CA ALA A 96 -27.27 24.76 17.69
C ALA A 96 -28.43 24.71 16.68
N SER A 97 -28.37 23.79 15.72
CA SER A 97 -29.42 23.59 14.73
C SER A 97 -29.46 22.15 14.20
N PRO A 98 -30.58 21.69 13.61
CA PRO A 98 -30.62 20.40 12.93
C PRO A 98 -29.59 20.31 11.79
N GLN A 99 -29.31 21.40 11.10
CA GLN A 99 -28.33 21.45 10.01
C GLN A 99 -26.89 21.24 10.55
N SER A 100 -26.57 21.84 11.72
CA SER A 100 -25.28 21.63 12.37
C SER A 100 -25.07 20.18 12.77
N LEU A 101 -26.09 19.54 13.32
CA LEU A 101 -26.05 18.13 13.65
C LEU A 101 -25.87 17.25 12.40
N GLN A 102 -26.59 17.56 11.32
CA GLN A 102 -26.46 16.86 10.03
C GLN A 102 -25.04 17.00 9.46
N GLN A 103 -24.47 18.21 9.52
CA GLN A 103 -23.08 18.47 9.08
C GLN A 103 -22.09 17.62 9.90
N TRP A 104 -22.28 17.53 11.18
CA TRP A 104 -21.44 16.74 12.07
C TRP A 104 -21.47 15.25 11.70
N VAL A 105 -22.66 14.69 11.51
CA VAL A 105 -22.84 13.30 11.05
C VAL A 105 -22.17 13.07 9.71
N TYR A 106 -22.26 14.05 8.79
CA TYR A 106 -21.62 13.97 7.48
C TYR A 106 -20.08 13.91 7.59
N GLU A 107 -19.46 14.67 8.50
CA GLU A 107 -18.01 14.57 8.74
C GLU A 107 -17.61 13.19 9.27
N PHE A 108 -18.42 12.60 10.15
CA PHE A 108 -18.19 11.20 10.59
C PHE A 108 -18.30 10.20 9.45
N GLN A 109 -19.28 10.36 8.59
CA GLN A 109 -19.42 9.51 7.40
C GLN A 109 -18.20 9.62 6.48
N ARG A 110 -17.72 10.83 6.22
CA ARG A 110 -16.51 11.06 5.42
C ARG A 110 -15.27 10.40 6.05
N ALA A 111 -15.09 10.56 7.34
CA ALA A 111 -14.00 9.91 8.06
C ALA A 111 -14.09 8.38 7.95
N TYR A 112 -15.29 7.82 8.14
CA TYR A 112 -15.56 6.39 7.96
C TYR A 112 -15.16 5.90 6.57
N GLU A 113 -15.59 6.58 5.52
CA GLU A 113 -15.28 6.21 4.13
C GLU A 113 -13.77 6.21 3.86
N MET A 114 -13.04 7.21 4.37
CA MET A 114 -11.59 7.29 4.22
C MET A 114 -10.85 6.20 5.00
N LEU A 115 -11.24 5.95 6.24
CA LEU A 115 -10.64 4.89 7.06
C LEU A 115 -10.96 3.49 6.52
N ALA A 116 -12.18 3.28 6.02
CA ALA A 116 -12.57 2.05 5.34
C ALA A 116 -11.75 1.84 4.05
N CYS A 117 -11.56 2.92 3.27
CA CYS A 117 -10.74 2.89 2.07
C CYS A 117 -9.29 2.49 2.39
N SER A 118 -8.68 3.13 3.41
CA SER A 118 -7.33 2.80 3.88
C SER A 118 -7.19 1.33 4.26
N TYR A 119 -8.12 0.82 5.09
CA TYR A 119 -8.10 -0.59 5.50
C TYR A 119 -8.27 -1.55 4.33
N ASN A 120 -9.21 -1.28 3.41
CA ASN A 120 -9.45 -2.13 2.26
C ASN A 120 -8.27 -2.10 1.26
N GLN A 121 -7.65 -0.95 1.03
CA GLN A 121 -6.44 -0.83 0.23
C GLN A 121 -5.30 -1.63 0.86
N ALA A 122 -5.08 -1.48 2.18
CA ALA A 122 -4.06 -2.24 2.90
C ALA A 122 -4.27 -3.75 2.74
N LYS A 123 -5.50 -4.23 2.90
CA LYS A 123 -5.85 -5.65 2.74
C LYS A 123 -5.55 -6.19 1.35
N LEU A 124 -5.64 -5.36 0.31
CA LEU A 124 -5.40 -5.76 -1.08
C LEU A 124 -3.93 -5.62 -1.50
N MET A 125 -3.21 -4.68 -0.91
CA MET A 125 -1.91 -4.23 -1.40
C MET A 125 -0.74 -4.58 -0.48
N LEU A 126 -1.00 -4.83 0.79
CA LEU A 126 0.04 -5.08 1.80
C LEU A 126 -0.03 -6.51 2.31
N ASP A 127 1.14 -7.13 2.39
CA ASP A 127 1.32 -8.47 2.94
C ASP A 127 1.99 -8.39 4.33
N ASP A 128 1.36 -7.67 5.26
CA ASP A 128 1.82 -7.52 6.64
C ASP A 128 0.64 -7.64 7.60
N ASP A 129 0.54 -8.76 8.28
CA ASP A 129 -0.55 -9.06 9.22
C ASP A 129 -0.60 -8.08 10.40
N GLN A 130 0.55 -7.58 10.87
CA GLN A 130 0.58 -6.67 12.02
C GLN A 130 0.03 -5.30 11.65
N LEU A 131 0.43 -4.77 10.50
CA LEU A 131 -0.08 -3.50 9.98
C LEU A 131 -1.57 -3.60 9.64
N LEU A 132 -1.98 -4.70 8.99
CA LEU A 132 -3.39 -4.96 8.71
C LEU A 132 -4.23 -5.06 9.97
N GLN A 133 -3.74 -5.74 11.00
CA GLN A 133 -4.44 -5.85 12.28
C GLN A 133 -4.55 -4.50 13.01
N ALA A 134 -3.50 -3.67 12.94
CA ALA A 134 -3.52 -2.32 13.51
C ALA A 134 -4.56 -1.43 12.83
N LEU A 135 -4.56 -1.40 11.49
CA LEU A 135 -5.55 -0.67 10.69
C LEU A 135 -6.97 -1.19 10.93
N LYS A 136 -7.12 -2.49 11.00
CA LYS A 136 -8.40 -3.13 11.33
C LYS A 136 -8.93 -2.66 12.68
N THR A 137 -8.10 -2.72 13.71
CA THR A 137 -8.47 -2.30 15.06
C THR A 137 -8.89 -0.83 15.10
N SER A 138 -8.10 0.05 14.48
CA SER A 138 -8.41 1.47 14.38
C SER A 138 -9.71 1.73 13.61
N PHE A 139 -9.88 1.10 12.46
CA PHE A 139 -11.09 1.23 11.65
C PHE A 139 -12.35 0.74 12.41
N TYR A 140 -12.27 -0.41 13.08
CA TYR A 140 -13.44 -0.92 13.81
C TYR A 140 -13.79 -0.08 15.05
N LYS A 141 -12.79 0.44 15.78
CA LYS A 141 -13.05 1.43 16.83
C LYS A 141 -13.84 2.61 16.28
N PHE A 142 -13.39 3.17 15.15
CA PHE A 142 -14.08 4.31 14.53
C PHE A 142 -15.47 3.95 14.00
N ASN A 143 -15.64 2.76 13.45
CA ASN A 143 -16.93 2.25 13.01
C ASN A 143 -17.96 2.22 14.14
N ASP A 144 -17.55 1.83 15.36
CA ASP A 144 -18.40 1.82 16.53
C ASP A 144 -18.85 3.25 16.90
N LEU A 145 -17.91 4.21 16.89
CA LEU A 145 -18.21 5.61 17.15
C LEU A 145 -19.12 6.20 16.06
N TYR A 146 -18.83 5.95 14.79
CA TYR A 146 -19.69 6.38 13.68
C TYR A 146 -21.08 5.77 13.78
N GLY A 147 -21.18 4.49 14.08
CA GLY A 147 -22.46 3.80 14.32
C GLY A 147 -23.27 4.47 15.44
N CYS A 148 -22.61 4.85 16.54
CA CYS A 148 -23.23 5.56 17.65
C CYS A 148 -23.77 6.93 17.22
N VAL A 149 -22.97 7.75 16.53
CA VAL A 149 -23.37 9.07 16.02
C VAL A 149 -24.53 8.97 15.03
N ASN A 150 -24.41 8.08 14.07
CA ASN A 150 -25.43 7.89 13.03
C ASN A 150 -26.76 7.44 13.63
N SER A 151 -26.72 6.61 14.63
CA SER A 151 -27.91 6.13 15.31
C SER A 151 -28.54 7.18 16.19
N TYR A 152 -27.75 7.96 16.90
CA TYR A 152 -28.23 9.12 17.63
C TYR A 152 -29.00 10.08 16.70
N TYR A 153 -28.46 10.33 15.51
CA TYR A 153 -29.08 11.21 14.53
C TYR A 153 -30.39 10.67 13.96
N HIS A 154 -30.42 9.39 13.56
CA HIS A 154 -31.57 8.83 12.82
C HIS A 154 -32.67 8.27 13.70
N SER A 155 -32.36 7.67 14.83
CA SER A 155 -33.35 6.92 15.60
C SER A 155 -33.77 7.60 16.89
N GLY A 156 -32.90 8.38 17.52
CA GLY A 156 -33.09 8.86 18.88
C GLY A 156 -33.24 7.74 19.89
N LEU A 157 -33.04 6.48 19.48
CA LEU A 157 -33.19 5.32 20.36
C LEU A 157 -31.95 5.16 21.24
N PRO A 158 -32.09 4.73 22.49
CA PRO A 158 -30.96 4.48 23.37
C PRO A 158 -30.08 3.36 22.82
N LEU A 159 -28.77 3.45 23.07
CA LEU A 159 -27.76 2.51 22.56
C LEU A 159 -28.07 1.06 22.95
N SER A 160 -28.68 0.84 24.14
CA SER A 160 -29.13 -0.46 24.58
C SER A 160 -30.18 -1.12 23.66
N ALA A 161 -31.10 -0.32 23.11
CA ALA A 161 -32.07 -0.81 22.13
C ALA A 161 -31.40 -1.18 20.80
N MET A 162 -30.33 -0.48 20.42
CA MET A 162 -29.55 -0.75 19.25
C MET A 162 -28.67 -1.98 19.36
N ASN A 163 -28.07 -2.23 20.51
CA ASN A 163 -27.30 -3.45 20.74
C ASN A 163 -28.14 -4.70 20.53
N ASN A 164 -29.42 -4.66 20.92
CA ASN A 164 -30.35 -5.74 20.65
C ASN A 164 -30.63 -5.86 19.12
N ALA A 165 -30.76 -4.74 18.43
CA ALA A 165 -30.95 -4.75 16.98
C ALA A 165 -29.67 -5.23 16.24
N TRP A 166 -28.48 -4.81 16.66
CA TRP A 166 -27.20 -5.29 16.11
C TRP A 166 -26.96 -6.78 16.41
N ALA A 167 -27.29 -7.26 17.58
CA ALA A 167 -27.21 -8.68 17.92
C ALA A 167 -28.11 -9.55 17.03
N VAL A 168 -29.23 -9.00 16.57
CA VAL A 168 -30.16 -9.69 15.65
C VAL A 168 -29.72 -9.58 14.21
N VAL A 169 -29.10 -8.47 13.82
CA VAL A 169 -28.71 -8.18 12.43
C VAL A 169 -27.31 -8.69 12.11
N SER A 170 -26.41 -8.74 13.08
CA SER A 170 -25.02 -9.14 12.94
C SER A 170 -24.81 -10.52 12.29
N PRO A 171 -25.55 -11.59 12.62
CA PRO A 171 -25.44 -12.88 11.94
C PRO A 171 -25.81 -12.81 10.45
N LYS A 172 -26.68 -11.88 10.07
CA LYS A 172 -27.17 -11.71 8.71
C LYS A 172 -26.16 -11.01 7.80
N TYR A 173 -25.23 -10.22 8.35
CA TYR A 173 -24.21 -9.48 7.61
C TYR A 173 -22.81 -10.10 7.71
N MET A 174 -22.67 -11.35 8.19
CA MET A 174 -21.38 -12.07 8.29
C MET A 174 -20.29 -11.28 9.01
N ILE A 175 -20.62 -10.60 10.09
CA ILE A 175 -19.61 -10.03 10.96
C ILE A 175 -18.88 -11.19 11.63
N ASN A 176 -17.56 -11.30 11.38
CA ASN A 176 -16.75 -12.35 12.00
C ASN A 176 -16.82 -12.25 13.53
N ALA A 177 -16.75 -13.37 14.23
CA ALA A 177 -16.79 -13.41 15.70
C ALA A 177 -15.73 -12.48 16.35
N GLY A 178 -14.58 -12.25 15.68
CA GLY A 178 -13.56 -11.29 16.10
C GLY A 178 -14.03 -9.83 16.08
N ASP A 179 -14.90 -9.48 15.14
CA ASP A 179 -15.44 -8.12 14.99
C ASP A 179 -16.46 -7.84 16.12
N TYR A 180 -17.21 -8.86 16.52
CA TYR A 180 -18.13 -8.79 17.65
C TYR A 180 -17.42 -8.56 18.99
N VAL A 181 -16.27 -9.18 19.20
CA VAL A 181 -15.44 -8.99 20.41
C VAL A 181 -14.94 -7.54 20.49
N THR A 182 -14.53 -6.95 19.38
CA THR A 182 -14.07 -5.55 19.31
C THR A 182 -15.21 -4.59 19.65
N LEU A 183 -16.39 -4.80 19.09
CA LEU A 183 -17.62 -4.06 19.41
C LEU A 183 -17.96 -4.12 20.91
N SER A 184 -17.93 -5.31 21.52
CA SER A 184 -18.23 -5.48 22.94
C SER A 184 -17.23 -4.79 23.87
N GLN A 185 -15.96 -4.68 23.46
CA GLN A 185 -14.92 -3.98 24.24
C GLN A 185 -15.09 -2.46 24.24
N ASN A 186 -15.61 -1.89 23.15
CA ASN A 186 -15.84 -0.45 23.05
C ASN A 186 -17.22 -0.02 23.56
N LEU A 187 -18.09 -0.95 23.88
CA LEU A 187 -19.46 -0.67 24.27
C LEU A 187 -19.60 0.31 25.46
N PRO A 188 -18.83 0.18 26.56
CA PRO A 188 -18.90 1.14 27.64
C PRO A 188 -18.58 2.57 27.26
N ALA A 189 -17.54 2.74 26.37
CA ALA A 189 -17.19 4.05 25.87
C ALA A 189 -18.28 4.63 24.95
N MET A 190 -18.93 3.81 24.15
CA MET A 190 -20.05 4.25 23.31
C MET A 190 -21.27 4.64 24.12
N GLU A 191 -21.55 3.96 25.24
CA GLU A 191 -22.61 4.33 26.17
C GLU A 191 -22.35 5.67 26.86
N GLU A 192 -21.11 5.91 27.25
CA GLU A 192 -20.67 7.22 27.78
C GLU A 192 -20.86 8.32 26.74
N PHE A 193 -20.36 8.11 25.56
CA PHE A 193 -20.49 9.06 24.45
C PHE A 193 -21.97 9.37 24.12
N TRP A 194 -22.82 8.36 24.09
CA TRP A 194 -24.28 8.52 23.91
C TRP A 194 -24.91 9.42 24.95
N LYS A 195 -24.60 9.20 26.24
CA LYS A 195 -25.07 10.05 27.34
C LYS A 195 -24.61 11.49 27.22
N LEU A 196 -23.36 11.70 26.75
CA LEU A 196 -22.84 13.06 26.48
C LEU A 196 -23.65 13.74 25.38
N CYS A 197 -24.02 13.00 24.33
CA CYS A 197 -24.86 13.51 23.24
C CYS A 197 -26.29 13.82 23.70
N GLU A 198 -26.92 12.94 24.48
CA GLU A 198 -28.26 13.17 25.06
C GLU A 198 -28.29 14.42 25.95
N ASN A 199 -27.27 14.61 26.76
CA ASN A 199 -27.15 15.75 27.66
C ASN A 199 -26.61 17.01 26.96
N ARG A 200 -26.21 16.91 25.69
CA ARG A 200 -25.65 18.01 24.87
C ARG A 200 -24.42 18.67 25.52
N HIS A 201 -23.60 17.88 26.20
CA HIS A 201 -22.37 18.35 26.85
C HIS A 201 -21.25 18.50 25.86
N THR A 202 -21.29 19.55 25.00
CA THR A 202 -20.39 19.76 23.88
C THR A 202 -18.90 19.73 24.25
N GLN A 203 -18.53 20.30 25.42
CA GLN A 203 -17.13 20.28 25.88
C GLN A 203 -16.65 18.86 26.24
N ASP A 204 -17.50 18.06 26.84
CA ASP A 204 -17.14 16.70 27.22
C ASP A 204 -17.17 15.75 26.01
N ILE A 205 -18.10 15.98 25.08
CA ILE A 205 -18.09 15.31 23.76
C ILE A 205 -16.76 15.60 23.04
N ARG A 206 -16.31 16.85 23.05
CA ARG A 206 -15.04 17.24 22.43
C ARG A 206 -13.86 16.51 23.07
N LYS A 207 -13.76 16.54 24.40
CA LYS A 207 -12.71 15.82 25.15
C LYS A 207 -12.73 14.31 24.87
N PHE A 208 -13.94 13.73 24.86
CA PHE A 208 -14.09 12.32 24.50
C PHE A 208 -13.56 12.01 23.11
N MET A 209 -13.93 12.81 22.11
CA MET A 209 -13.49 12.61 20.73
C MET A 209 -11.97 12.82 20.57
N GLU A 210 -11.39 13.82 21.24
CA GLU A 210 -9.94 14.04 21.26
C GLU A 210 -9.19 12.85 21.86
N ALA A 211 -9.66 12.33 23.02
CA ALA A 211 -9.09 11.15 23.64
C ALA A 211 -9.29 9.89 22.79
N PHE A 212 -10.44 9.75 22.15
CA PHE A 212 -10.74 8.64 21.26
C PHE A 212 -9.82 8.66 20.03
N LYS A 213 -9.65 9.82 19.41
CA LYS A 213 -8.71 10.01 18.29
C LYS A 213 -7.28 9.65 18.70
N SER A 214 -6.80 10.18 19.83
CA SER A 214 -5.47 9.83 20.36
C SER A 214 -5.33 8.32 20.54
N SER A 215 -6.35 7.63 21.01
CA SER A 215 -6.33 6.16 21.15
C SER A 215 -6.27 5.42 19.81
N MET A 216 -6.65 6.04 18.71
CA MET A 216 -6.48 5.48 17.35
C MET A 216 -5.07 5.74 16.83
N GLU A 217 -4.45 6.87 17.18
CA GLU A 217 -3.10 7.26 16.74
C GLU A 217 -2.01 6.53 17.55
N ASP A 218 -2.17 6.44 18.88
CA ASP A 218 -1.10 6.03 19.80
C ASP A 218 -0.67 4.57 19.66
N GLU A 219 -1.53 3.70 19.20
CA GLU A 219 -1.18 2.29 19.40
C GLU A 219 -0.34 1.72 18.31
N THR A 220 -0.16 2.40 17.11
CA THR A 220 0.43 1.45 16.25
C THR A 220 0.72 1.86 14.83
N PHE A 221 -0.04 2.78 14.28
CA PHE A 221 0.05 2.97 12.86
C PHE A 221 1.42 3.52 12.46
N ASP A 222 1.90 4.58 13.10
CA ASP A 222 3.22 5.16 12.82
C ASP A 222 4.34 4.16 13.11
N LYS A 223 4.25 3.44 14.23
CA LYS A 223 5.25 2.46 14.63
C LYS A 223 5.31 1.25 13.69
N TYR A 224 4.16 0.70 13.32
CA TYR A 224 4.10 -0.42 12.37
C TYR A 224 4.41 0.02 10.95
N PHE A 225 3.98 1.21 10.58
CA PHE A 225 4.26 1.78 9.29
C PHE A 225 5.76 2.06 9.10
N GLU A 226 6.42 2.69 10.07
CA GLU A 226 7.87 2.88 10.06
C GLU A 226 8.62 1.54 10.05
N LYS A 227 8.16 0.58 10.85
CA LYS A 227 8.74 -0.76 10.84
C LYS A 227 8.60 -1.42 9.48
N TYR A 228 7.43 -1.35 8.87
CA TYR A 228 7.16 -1.90 7.54
C TYR A 228 8.04 -1.27 6.47
N ILE A 229 8.19 0.07 6.47
CA ILE A 229 9.08 0.79 5.57
C ILE A 229 10.52 0.33 5.74
N ARG A 230 11.01 0.25 6.99
CA ARG A 230 12.39 -0.19 7.29
C ARG A 230 12.64 -1.64 6.87
N MET A 231 11.71 -2.54 7.15
CA MET A 231 11.85 -3.96 6.80
C MET A 231 11.90 -4.20 5.29
N ASN A 232 11.18 -3.43 4.52
CA ASN A 232 11.13 -3.53 3.06
C ASN A 232 12.14 -2.61 2.36
N GLN A 233 13.01 -1.91 3.10
CA GLN A 233 14.02 -0.97 2.58
C GLN A 233 13.42 0.09 1.64
N LEU A 234 12.24 0.58 1.98
CA LEU A 234 11.46 1.54 1.18
C LEU A 234 11.85 2.99 1.47
#